data_4072d7eaac142889488d687b86dbee81
#
_entry.id   4072d7eaac142889488d687b86dbee81
#
_cell.length_a   1.000
_cell.length_b   1.000
_cell.length_c   1.000
_cell.angle_alpha   90.00
_cell.angle_beta   90.00
_cell.angle_gamma   90.00
#
_symmetry.space_group_name_H-M   'P 1'
#
loop_
_entity.id
_entity.type
_entity.pdbx_description
1 polymer ?
#
loop_
_entity_poly.entity_id
_entity_poly.type
_entity_poly.pdbx_seq_one_letter_code
_entity_poly.pdbx_strand_id
1 'polypeptide(L)'
;MRKAYIVAAKRSAIGTFLGSLTDVDLATVGATVLKETIKQANIDPANLDEVIIGNVIAAGLGQNIARHVAFDAGIPVEVCAQSINMLCGSGLKAVMEATLRIQANFGDLYVAGGVESMTRAPFMLSYKNRTGTKMGDQKLVDAMLHDGLTDAMYGIHMGCTADNIAKKYNISREAQDEFAFASQEKALAAIAAGKFKDEIVPITYKTRKGEVVFDTDEHPRKTSLEKLAKLRPAFNADGTVTAGNASGINDGASFTIVASEDAVKKYNLKPIAEVIGFGQGGVDPRVMGLGPTPAILNALKYADLKIEDLDLVELNEAFAAQSLGVIHELEEATGMDREAFLAKTNVNGGAIALGHPVGASGNRILVSLLYEMQKRKSKIGLASLCIGGGQGAAVIVKMCRSEE
;
A
#
# COMPACT_ATOMS: atom_id res chain seq x y z
N MET A 1 -12.61 16.73 18.26
CA MET A 1 -12.87 16.32 16.85
C MET A 1 -13.74 15.08 16.84
N ARG A 2 -14.58 14.91 15.80
CA ARG A 2 -15.37 13.67 15.65
C ARG A 2 -14.43 12.48 15.42
N LYS A 3 -14.76 11.35 16.01
CA LYS A 3 -13.98 10.13 15.88
C LYS A 3 -14.29 9.42 14.57
N ALA A 4 -13.28 8.80 13.98
CA ALA A 4 -13.39 7.98 12.79
C ALA A 4 -12.95 6.54 13.10
N TYR A 5 -13.75 5.59 12.70
CA TYR A 5 -13.55 4.17 12.97
C TYR A 5 -13.44 3.38 11.66
N ILE A 6 -12.54 2.44 11.60
CA ILE A 6 -12.52 1.42 10.56
C ILE A 6 -13.46 0.30 11.00
N VAL A 7 -14.47 0.01 10.17
CA VAL A 7 -15.51 -1.00 10.47
C VAL A 7 -15.43 -2.23 9.57
N ALA A 8 -14.70 -2.14 8.48
CA ALA A 8 -14.39 -3.28 7.59
C ALA A 8 -13.06 -3.07 6.90
N ALA A 9 -12.39 -4.18 6.56
CA ALA A 9 -11.10 -4.17 5.90
C ALA A 9 -10.90 -5.47 5.11
N LYS A 10 -10.65 -5.39 3.79
CA LYS A 10 -10.38 -6.53 2.91
C LYS A 10 -9.37 -6.15 1.83
N ARG A 11 -8.69 -7.17 1.26
CA ARG A 11 -7.81 -7.03 0.12
C ARG A 11 -7.90 -8.22 -0.84
N SER A 12 -7.43 -8.05 -2.05
CA SER A 12 -7.12 -9.19 -2.91
C SER A 12 -5.81 -9.85 -2.45
N ALA A 13 -5.55 -11.07 -2.91
CA ALA A 13 -4.17 -11.53 -3.01
C ALA A 13 -3.40 -10.60 -3.95
N ILE A 14 -2.07 -10.51 -3.77
CA ILE A 14 -1.19 -9.67 -4.59
C ILE A 14 -0.67 -10.50 -5.76
N GLY A 15 -1.00 -10.06 -6.98
CA GLY A 15 -0.50 -10.63 -8.22
C GLY A 15 0.91 -10.17 -8.52
N THR A 16 1.73 -11.04 -9.11
CA THR A 16 3.05 -10.68 -9.62
C THR A 16 2.93 -10.13 -11.05
N PHE A 17 3.97 -9.44 -11.49
CA PHE A 17 4.04 -8.88 -12.85
C PHE A 17 3.85 -9.98 -13.90
N LEU A 18 2.90 -9.77 -14.81
CA LEU A 18 2.47 -10.76 -15.82
C LEU A 18 2.01 -12.10 -15.20
N GLY A 19 1.53 -12.07 -13.98
CA GLY A 19 1.03 -13.23 -13.23
C GLY A 19 -0.48 -13.45 -13.36
N SER A 20 -1.07 -13.97 -12.31
CA SER A 20 -2.47 -14.45 -12.31
C SER A 20 -3.52 -13.38 -12.62
N LEU A 21 -3.25 -12.09 -12.33
CA LEU A 21 -4.19 -11.01 -12.59
C LEU A 21 -4.02 -10.33 -13.96
N THR A 22 -3.12 -10.80 -14.82
CA THR A 22 -2.80 -10.18 -16.13
C THR A 22 -4.03 -9.92 -16.98
N ASP A 23 -4.92 -10.90 -17.10
CA ASP A 23 -6.10 -10.83 -17.97
C ASP A 23 -7.38 -10.46 -17.22
N VAL A 24 -7.27 -10.12 -15.93
CA VAL A 24 -8.42 -9.70 -15.13
C VAL A 24 -8.49 -8.16 -15.12
N ASP A 25 -9.64 -7.62 -15.46
CA ASP A 25 -9.84 -6.18 -15.46
C ASP A 25 -9.73 -5.60 -14.03
N LEU A 26 -9.02 -4.47 -13.90
CA LEU A 26 -8.77 -3.85 -12.61
C LEU A 26 -10.07 -3.43 -11.88
N ALA A 27 -11.07 -2.96 -12.64
CA ALA A 27 -12.38 -2.64 -12.06
C ALA A 27 -13.06 -3.88 -11.47
N THR A 28 -12.95 -5.03 -12.14
CA THR A 28 -13.46 -6.33 -11.64
C THR A 28 -12.76 -6.78 -10.36
N VAL A 29 -11.42 -6.67 -10.32
CA VAL A 29 -10.65 -6.98 -9.09
C VAL A 29 -11.08 -6.07 -7.95
N GLY A 30 -11.13 -4.75 -8.19
CA GLY A 30 -11.55 -3.76 -7.20
C GLY A 30 -12.97 -4.00 -6.72
N ALA A 31 -13.93 -4.19 -7.64
CA ALA A 31 -15.34 -4.40 -7.30
C ALA A 31 -15.56 -5.68 -6.48
N THR A 32 -14.84 -6.76 -6.81
CA THR A 32 -14.94 -8.03 -6.07
C THR A 32 -14.51 -7.84 -4.61
N VAL A 33 -13.38 -7.17 -4.38
CA VAL A 33 -12.90 -6.89 -3.02
C VAL A 33 -13.83 -5.92 -2.29
N LEU A 34 -14.29 -4.87 -2.97
CA LEU A 34 -15.17 -3.86 -2.38
C LEU A 34 -16.52 -4.45 -1.95
N LYS A 35 -17.13 -5.33 -2.77
CA LYS A 35 -18.36 -6.05 -2.41
C LYS A 35 -18.23 -6.81 -1.08
N GLU A 36 -17.15 -7.56 -0.92
CA GLU A 36 -16.90 -8.32 0.31
C GLU A 36 -16.55 -7.41 1.49
N THR A 37 -15.93 -6.24 1.24
CA THR A 37 -15.69 -5.23 2.29
C THR A 37 -17.01 -4.62 2.79
N ILE A 38 -17.92 -4.27 1.89
CA ILE A 38 -19.26 -3.75 2.20
C ILE A 38 -20.05 -4.81 2.98
N LYS A 39 -20.03 -6.06 2.53
CA LYS A 39 -20.67 -7.18 3.19
C LYS A 39 -20.12 -7.42 4.59
N GLN A 40 -18.79 -7.33 4.80
CA GLN A 40 -18.18 -7.44 6.12
C GLN A 40 -18.69 -6.34 7.07
N ALA A 41 -18.83 -5.11 6.57
CA ALA A 41 -19.37 -4.00 7.36
C ALA A 41 -20.86 -4.15 7.67
N ASN A 42 -21.57 -5.02 6.93
CA ASN A 42 -23.02 -5.20 7.01
C ASN A 42 -23.79 -3.87 6.84
N ILE A 43 -23.41 -3.10 5.82
CA ILE A 43 -24.05 -1.82 5.49
C ILE A 43 -24.83 -1.91 4.18
N ASP A 44 -25.88 -1.10 4.08
CA ASP A 44 -26.50 -0.80 2.79
C ASP A 44 -25.57 0.18 2.04
N PRO A 45 -25.10 -0.15 0.83
CA PRO A 45 -24.21 0.72 0.05
C PRO A 45 -24.85 2.08 -0.28
N ALA A 46 -26.17 2.22 -0.23
CA ALA A 46 -26.87 3.49 -0.38
C ALA A 46 -26.60 4.49 0.77
N ASN A 47 -26.09 4.02 1.91
CA ASN A 47 -25.73 4.86 3.04
C ASN A 47 -24.30 5.42 2.97
N LEU A 48 -23.52 5.04 1.96
CA LEU A 48 -22.18 5.59 1.74
C LEU A 48 -22.28 7.05 1.27
N ASP A 49 -21.44 7.90 1.83
CA ASP A 49 -21.33 9.29 1.37
C ASP A 49 -20.42 9.41 0.14
N GLU A 50 -19.30 8.69 0.13
CA GLU A 50 -18.38 8.72 -1.01
C GLU A 50 -17.42 7.52 -1.01
N VAL A 51 -16.90 7.22 -2.21
CA VAL A 51 -15.86 6.22 -2.47
C VAL A 51 -14.57 6.92 -2.87
N ILE A 52 -13.48 6.70 -2.12
CA ILE A 52 -12.17 7.31 -2.36
C ILE A 52 -11.17 6.21 -2.64
N ILE A 53 -10.67 6.13 -3.88
CA ILE A 53 -9.77 5.05 -4.32
C ILE A 53 -8.46 5.61 -4.85
N GLY A 54 -7.35 5.16 -4.25
CA GLY A 54 -6.01 5.41 -4.76
C GLY A 54 -5.74 4.62 -6.04
N ASN A 55 -5.18 5.29 -7.05
CA ASN A 55 -4.69 4.66 -8.28
C ASN A 55 -3.63 5.56 -8.90
N VAL A 56 -2.52 4.99 -9.36
CA VAL A 56 -1.37 5.72 -9.89
C VAL A 56 -1.33 5.68 -11.41
N ILE A 57 -1.37 4.48 -11.99
CA ILE A 57 -1.27 4.29 -13.44
C ILE A 57 -2.68 4.26 -14.01
N ALA A 58 -3.25 5.46 -14.23
CA ALA A 58 -4.64 5.62 -14.62
C ALA A 58 -4.88 5.59 -16.15
N ALA A 59 -3.81 5.71 -16.95
CA ALA A 59 -3.94 5.74 -18.40
C ALA A 59 -4.51 4.42 -18.93
N GLY A 60 -5.56 4.53 -19.77
CA GLY A 60 -6.21 3.36 -20.37
C GLY A 60 -7.27 2.68 -19.49
N LEU A 61 -7.48 3.11 -18.24
CA LEU A 61 -8.50 2.54 -17.35
C LEU A 61 -9.90 3.17 -17.50
N GLY A 62 -10.07 4.06 -18.45
CA GLY A 62 -11.30 4.82 -18.63
C GLY A 62 -11.39 6.04 -17.71
N GLN A 63 -12.59 6.60 -17.59
CA GLN A 63 -12.84 7.76 -16.74
C GLN A 63 -12.96 7.31 -15.28
N ASN A 64 -12.09 7.81 -14.39
CA ASN A 64 -12.23 7.67 -12.94
C ASN A 64 -12.47 6.21 -12.50
N ILE A 65 -11.40 5.45 -12.35
CA ILE A 65 -11.47 4.03 -11.98
C ILE A 65 -12.27 3.80 -10.68
N ALA A 66 -12.25 4.76 -9.73
CA ALA A 66 -13.05 4.66 -8.51
C ALA A 66 -14.55 4.59 -8.83
N ARG A 67 -15.01 5.32 -9.85
CA ARG A 67 -16.42 5.29 -10.28
C ARG A 67 -16.78 3.94 -10.90
N HIS A 68 -15.88 3.34 -11.70
CA HIS A 68 -16.09 2.02 -12.29
C HIS A 68 -16.16 0.95 -11.20
N VAL A 69 -15.20 0.95 -10.28
CA VAL A 69 -15.18 0.01 -9.15
C VAL A 69 -16.46 0.13 -8.30
N ALA A 70 -16.89 1.34 -7.98
CA ALA A 70 -18.10 1.59 -7.22
C ALA A 70 -19.35 1.05 -7.93
N PHE A 71 -19.48 1.34 -9.23
CA PHE A 71 -20.61 0.88 -10.05
C PHE A 71 -20.66 -0.65 -10.13
N ASP A 72 -19.54 -1.27 -10.46
CA ASP A 72 -19.45 -2.74 -10.57
C ASP A 72 -19.60 -3.43 -9.20
N ALA A 73 -19.29 -2.74 -8.10
CA ALA A 73 -19.57 -3.21 -6.75
C ALA A 73 -21.05 -3.13 -6.36
N GLY A 74 -21.90 -2.51 -7.18
CA GLY A 74 -23.33 -2.35 -6.91
C GLY A 74 -23.64 -1.18 -5.96
N ILE A 75 -22.73 -0.23 -5.84
CA ILE A 75 -22.99 1.03 -5.12
C ILE A 75 -23.92 1.90 -5.97
N PRO A 76 -25.01 2.48 -5.41
CA PRO A 76 -25.93 3.32 -6.13
C PRO A 76 -25.25 4.51 -6.82
N VAL A 77 -25.81 4.93 -7.95
CA VAL A 77 -25.24 6.01 -8.78
C VAL A 77 -25.25 7.38 -8.10
N GLU A 78 -26.04 7.54 -7.07
CA GLU A 78 -26.14 8.73 -6.23
C GLU A 78 -24.91 8.92 -5.34
N VAL A 79 -24.19 7.82 -5.02
CA VAL A 79 -22.96 7.88 -4.25
C VAL A 79 -21.82 8.31 -5.14
N CYS A 80 -21.18 9.41 -4.80
CA CYS A 80 -20.03 9.93 -5.54
C CYS A 80 -18.78 9.04 -5.37
N ALA A 81 -17.87 9.11 -6.33
CA ALA A 81 -16.60 8.41 -6.26
C ALA A 81 -15.47 9.25 -6.87
N GLN A 82 -14.29 9.21 -6.28
CA GLN A 82 -13.10 9.87 -6.80
C GLN A 82 -11.87 8.97 -6.76
N SER A 83 -11.02 9.11 -7.76
CA SER A 83 -9.67 8.56 -7.76
C SER A 83 -8.68 9.61 -7.25
N ILE A 84 -7.74 9.18 -6.41
CA ILE A 84 -6.66 10.03 -5.92
C ILE A 84 -5.31 9.43 -6.28
N ASN A 85 -4.32 10.28 -6.53
CA ASN A 85 -2.95 9.88 -6.80
C ASN A 85 -1.98 10.65 -5.89
N MET A 86 -1.41 9.93 -4.95
CA MET A 86 -0.25 10.30 -4.14
C MET A 86 0.80 9.21 -4.25
N LEU A 87 0.99 8.66 -5.47
CA LEU A 87 1.88 7.53 -5.74
C LEU A 87 1.67 6.38 -4.73
N CYS A 88 2.75 5.82 -4.18
CA CYS A 88 2.68 4.71 -3.23
C CYS A 88 1.76 4.98 -2.01
N GLY A 89 1.58 6.24 -1.64
CA GLY A 89 0.74 6.67 -0.51
C GLY A 89 -0.76 6.71 -0.80
N SER A 90 -1.19 6.57 -2.05
CA SER A 90 -2.58 6.81 -2.47
C SER A 90 -3.62 6.05 -1.63
N GLY A 91 -3.41 4.75 -1.40
CA GLY A 91 -4.35 3.93 -0.64
C GLY A 91 -4.44 4.33 0.85
N LEU A 92 -3.34 4.76 1.46
CA LEU A 92 -3.34 5.25 2.84
C LEU A 92 -3.90 6.67 2.92
N LYS A 93 -3.60 7.51 1.92
CA LYS A 93 -4.17 8.86 1.77
C LYS A 93 -5.68 8.83 1.68
N ALA A 94 -6.26 7.84 1.01
CA ALA A 94 -7.72 7.66 0.96
C ALA A 94 -8.33 7.52 2.37
N VAL A 95 -7.68 6.77 3.26
CA VAL A 95 -8.10 6.63 4.66
C VAL A 95 -7.98 7.96 5.43
N MET A 96 -6.88 8.68 5.20
CA MET A 96 -6.68 10.01 5.81
C MET A 96 -7.75 11.00 5.35
N GLU A 97 -8.08 11.01 4.04
CA GLU A 97 -9.14 11.88 3.48
C GLU A 97 -10.52 11.53 4.06
N ALA A 98 -10.88 10.26 4.15
CA ALA A 98 -12.13 9.83 4.78
C ALA A 98 -12.20 10.27 6.25
N THR A 99 -11.10 10.10 6.99
CA THR A 99 -10.98 10.53 8.39
C THR A 99 -11.15 12.03 8.54
N LEU A 100 -10.45 12.83 7.72
CA LEU A 100 -10.53 14.30 7.73
C LEU A 100 -11.94 14.80 7.41
N ARG A 101 -12.64 14.18 6.46
CA ARG A 101 -14.02 14.54 6.11
C ARG A 101 -14.98 14.28 7.27
N ILE A 102 -14.83 13.13 7.95
CA ILE A 102 -15.60 12.84 9.16
C ILE A 102 -15.33 13.88 10.24
N GLN A 103 -14.06 14.21 10.48
CA GLN A 103 -13.66 15.23 11.46
C GLN A 103 -14.19 16.63 11.12
N ALA A 104 -14.27 16.95 9.82
CA ALA A 104 -14.84 18.20 9.31
C ALA A 104 -16.37 18.20 9.26
N ASN A 105 -17.02 17.13 9.68
CA ASN A 105 -18.49 16.97 9.60
C ASN A 105 -19.01 16.99 8.15
N PHE A 106 -18.24 16.42 7.22
CA PHE A 106 -18.60 16.29 5.79
C PHE A 106 -18.90 14.83 5.46
N GLY A 107 -20.00 14.33 6.01
CA GLY A 107 -20.42 12.93 5.88
C GLY A 107 -19.96 12.04 7.03
N ASP A 108 -20.41 10.78 6.99
CA ASP A 108 -20.34 9.83 8.09
C ASP A 108 -19.79 8.46 7.71
N LEU A 109 -19.85 8.07 6.41
CA LEU A 109 -19.55 6.72 5.98
C LEU A 109 -18.87 6.70 4.61
N TYR A 110 -17.61 6.26 4.58
CA TYR A 110 -16.76 6.31 3.42
C TYR A 110 -16.14 4.95 3.09
N VAL A 111 -16.02 4.66 1.79
CA VAL A 111 -15.05 3.68 1.30
C VAL A 111 -13.72 4.37 1.09
N ALA A 112 -12.66 3.79 1.61
CA ALA A 112 -11.29 4.24 1.38
C ALA A 112 -10.41 3.06 0.98
N GLY A 113 -9.62 3.19 -0.06
CA GLY A 113 -8.75 2.10 -0.49
C GLY A 113 -7.88 2.46 -1.67
N GLY A 114 -7.42 1.43 -2.37
CA GLY A 114 -6.63 1.60 -3.57
C GLY A 114 -6.66 0.37 -4.45
N VAL A 115 -6.47 0.60 -5.72
CA VAL A 115 -6.36 -0.42 -6.77
C VAL A 115 -5.15 -0.12 -7.65
N GLU A 116 -4.45 -1.14 -8.13
CA GLU A 116 -3.39 -0.98 -9.09
C GLU A 116 -3.21 -2.22 -9.96
N SER A 117 -3.04 -2.01 -11.25
CA SER A 117 -2.50 -3.04 -12.13
C SER A 117 -1.29 -2.46 -12.86
N MET A 118 -0.11 -2.78 -12.35
CA MET A 118 1.14 -2.39 -12.99
C MET A 118 1.39 -3.22 -14.25
N THR A 119 0.89 -4.46 -14.29
CA THR A 119 0.94 -5.34 -15.45
C THR A 119 0.23 -4.77 -16.66
N ARG A 120 -0.89 -4.07 -16.46
CA ARG A 120 -1.72 -3.51 -17.54
C ARG A 120 -1.40 -2.05 -17.86
N ALA A 121 -0.29 -1.53 -17.36
CA ALA A 121 0.19 -0.19 -17.69
C ALA A 121 0.42 -0.09 -19.21
N PRO A 122 -0.16 0.91 -19.90
CA PRO A 122 -0.02 1.03 -21.35
C PRO A 122 1.36 1.58 -21.74
N PHE A 123 1.72 1.34 -23.00
CA PHE A 123 2.76 2.10 -23.69
C PHE A 123 2.15 3.31 -24.36
N MET A 124 2.76 4.48 -24.18
CA MET A 124 2.23 5.76 -24.65
C MET A 124 3.01 6.29 -25.85
N LEU A 125 2.28 6.80 -26.84
CA LEU A 125 2.83 7.60 -27.91
C LEU A 125 2.82 9.10 -27.55
N SER A 126 3.79 9.87 -28.05
CA SER A 126 3.82 11.32 -27.88
C SER A 126 2.54 11.98 -28.42
N TYR A 127 2.07 13.05 -27.75
CA TYR A 127 0.97 13.90 -28.23
C TYR A 127 1.22 14.45 -29.65
N LYS A 128 2.47 14.56 -30.10
CA LYS A 128 2.86 14.98 -31.46
C LYS A 128 2.23 14.11 -32.54
N ASN A 129 1.83 12.88 -32.21
CA ASN A 129 1.07 12.02 -33.14
C ASN A 129 -0.30 12.58 -33.52
N ARG A 130 -0.91 13.47 -32.71
CA ARG A 130 -2.17 14.15 -33.05
C ARG A 130 -2.00 15.12 -34.19
N THR A 131 -0.80 15.66 -34.40
CA THR A 131 -0.47 16.58 -35.50
C THR A 131 0.21 15.89 -36.68
N GLY A 132 0.40 14.58 -36.61
CA GLY A 132 1.06 13.73 -37.58
C GLY A 132 2.58 13.77 -37.49
N THR A 133 3.19 12.61 -37.66
CA THR A 133 4.64 12.45 -37.75
C THR A 133 5.01 12.29 -39.21
N LYS A 134 5.76 13.27 -39.72
CA LYS A 134 6.08 13.30 -41.16
C LYS A 134 7.21 12.34 -41.53
N MET A 135 8.24 12.14 -40.66
CA MET A 135 9.38 11.29 -40.95
C MET A 135 10.15 10.97 -39.64
N GLY A 136 10.75 9.79 -39.56
CA GLY A 136 11.56 9.32 -38.43
C GLY A 136 10.83 8.38 -37.48
N ASP A 137 11.62 7.74 -36.63
CA ASP A 137 11.13 6.77 -35.65
C ASP A 137 10.31 7.42 -34.54
N GLN A 138 9.40 6.63 -33.94
CA GLN A 138 8.63 7.03 -32.76
C GLN A 138 8.98 6.17 -31.57
N LYS A 139 9.13 6.82 -30.42
CA LYS A 139 9.38 6.15 -29.14
C LYS A 139 8.06 5.83 -28.44
N LEU A 140 7.89 4.58 -28.05
CA LEU A 140 6.87 4.14 -27.09
C LEU A 140 7.43 4.32 -25.67
N VAL A 141 6.64 4.99 -24.81
CA VAL A 141 7.00 5.24 -23.41
C VAL A 141 6.19 4.32 -22.53
N ASP A 142 6.86 3.50 -21.72
CA ASP A 142 6.20 2.66 -20.72
C ASP A 142 5.62 3.53 -19.59
N ALA A 143 4.29 3.56 -19.46
CA ALA A 143 3.61 4.34 -18.44
C ALA A 143 3.95 3.88 -17.02
N MET A 144 4.21 2.60 -16.80
CA MET A 144 4.62 2.07 -15.50
C MET A 144 5.95 2.68 -15.05
N LEU A 145 6.94 2.71 -15.92
CA LEU A 145 8.23 3.31 -15.61
C LEU A 145 8.15 4.83 -15.52
N HIS A 146 7.47 5.47 -16.48
CA HIS A 146 7.43 6.92 -16.57
C HIS A 146 6.62 7.57 -15.45
N ASP A 147 5.39 7.10 -15.22
CA ASP A 147 4.44 7.73 -14.30
C ASP A 147 4.49 7.12 -12.89
N GLY A 148 4.94 5.87 -12.76
CA GLY A 148 4.96 5.14 -11.50
C GLY A 148 6.31 5.00 -10.82
N LEU A 149 7.40 4.85 -11.58
CA LEU A 149 8.70 4.41 -11.05
C LEU A 149 9.87 5.36 -11.34
N THR A 150 9.65 6.46 -12.03
CA THR A 150 10.67 7.47 -12.34
C THR A 150 10.32 8.80 -11.70
N ASP A 151 11.26 9.37 -10.93
CA ASP A 151 11.09 10.69 -10.35
C ASP A 151 10.98 11.76 -11.45
N ALA A 152 9.93 12.56 -11.39
CA ALA A 152 9.61 13.54 -12.42
C ALA A 152 10.55 14.77 -12.40
N MET A 153 11.14 15.11 -11.23
CA MET A 153 12.01 16.28 -11.07
C MET A 153 13.44 15.98 -11.49
N TYR A 154 13.94 14.80 -11.17
CA TYR A 154 15.36 14.42 -11.43
C TYR A 154 15.52 13.35 -12.50
N GLY A 155 14.42 12.75 -13.00
CA GLY A 155 14.50 11.72 -14.05
C GLY A 155 15.20 10.43 -13.62
N ILE A 156 15.24 10.13 -12.31
CA ILE A 156 15.89 8.92 -11.78
C ILE A 156 14.86 7.87 -11.36
N HIS A 157 15.21 6.60 -11.56
CA HIS A 157 14.37 5.51 -11.13
C HIS A 157 14.31 5.43 -9.59
N MET A 158 13.18 4.96 -9.03
CA MET A 158 13.01 4.82 -7.58
C MET A 158 14.10 3.99 -6.91
N GLY A 159 14.61 2.96 -7.58
CA GLY A 159 15.74 2.16 -7.09
C GLY A 159 17.04 2.95 -6.93
N CYS A 160 17.28 3.96 -7.78
CA CYS A 160 18.43 4.85 -7.61
C CYS A 160 18.31 5.69 -6.32
N THR A 161 17.09 6.06 -5.92
CA THR A 161 16.87 6.77 -4.65
C THR A 161 17.21 5.88 -3.45
N ALA A 162 16.97 4.58 -3.54
CA ALA A 162 17.35 3.60 -2.51
C ALA A 162 18.87 3.41 -2.43
N ASP A 163 19.57 3.37 -3.57
CA ASP A 163 21.04 3.38 -3.60
C ASP A 163 21.61 4.65 -2.94
N ASN A 164 20.98 5.81 -3.16
CA ASN A 164 21.37 7.06 -2.49
C ASN A 164 21.25 6.96 -0.97
N ILE A 165 20.21 6.32 -0.46
CA ILE A 165 20.01 6.09 0.99
C ILE A 165 21.07 5.12 1.52
N ALA A 166 21.32 4.01 0.80
CA ALA A 166 22.36 3.06 1.17
C ALA A 166 23.73 3.73 1.29
N LYS A 167 24.07 4.61 0.35
CA LYS A 167 25.29 5.40 0.37
C LYS A 167 25.33 6.41 1.50
N LYS A 168 24.21 7.13 1.73
CA LYS A 168 24.09 8.16 2.79
C LYS A 168 24.37 7.59 4.19
N TYR A 169 23.84 6.40 4.48
CA TYR A 169 23.94 5.77 5.80
C TYR A 169 24.90 4.57 5.85
N ASN A 170 25.72 4.36 4.81
CA ASN A 170 26.63 3.22 4.71
C ASN A 170 25.96 1.87 4.97
N ILE A 171 24.73 1.69 4.46
CA ILE A 171 23.99 0.44 4.57
C ILE A 171 24.59 -0.57 3.60
N SER A 172 25.19 -1.63 4.14
CA SER A 172 25.88 -2.61 3.32
C SER A 172 24.91 -3.45 2.47
N ARG A 173 25.43 -4.08 1.43
CA ARG A 173 24.68 -5.02 0.60
C ARG A 173 24.20 -6.21 1.42
N GLU A 174 25.02 -6.71 2.32
CA GLU A 174 24.73 -7.82 3.20
C GLU A 174 23.54 -7.51 4.11
N ALA A 175 23.54 -6.34 4.75
CA ALA A 175 22.43 -5.90 5.61
C ALA A 175 21.10 -5.78 4.82
N GLN A 176 21.15 -5.31 3.57
CA GLN A 176 19.98 -5.25 2.70
C GLN A 176 19.47 -6.65 2.33
N ASP A 177 20.37 -7.57 2.01
CA ASP A 177 20.02 -8.94 1.63
C ASP A 177 19.48 -9.73 2.84
N GLU A 178 20.04 -9.55 4.05
CA GLU A 178 19.54 -10.13 5.29
C GLU A 178 18.12 -9.63 5.61
N PHE A 179 17.87 -8.34 5.46
CA PHE A 179 16.55 -7.75 5.66
C PHE A 179 15.53 -8.35 4.66
N ALA A 180 15.91 -8.45 3.39
CA ALA A 180 15.07 -9.02 2.34
C ALA A 180 14.81 -10.52 2.56
N PHE A 181 15.82 -11.28 2.96
CA PHE A 181 15.69 -12.69 3.31
C PHE A 181 14.70 -12.89 4.46
N ALA A 182 14.85 -12.10 5.53
CA ALA A 182 13.93 -12.15 6.67
C ALA A 182 12.48 -11.84 6.26
N SER A 183 12.25 -10.88 5.35
CA SER A 183 10.92 -10.58 4.81
C SER A 183 10.33 -11.78 4.07
N GLN A 184 11.11 -12.48 3.21
CA GLN A 184 10.66 -13.68 2.51
C GLN A 184 10.30 -14.81 3.47
N GLU A 185 11.14 -15.10 4.45
CA GLU A 185 10.90 -16.16 5.44
C GLU A 185 9.63 -15.90 6.25
N LYS A 186 9.44 -14.65 6.72
CA LYS A 186 8.22 -14.24 7.43
C LYS A 186 6.97 -14.39 6.59
N ALA A 187 7.00 -13.96 5.31
CA ALA A 187 5.86 -14.04 4.40
C ALA A 187 5.48 -15.49 4.09
N LEU A 188 6.46 -16.34 3.78
CA LEU A 188 6.22 -17.76 3.51
C LEU A 188 5.66 -18.48 4.74
N ALA A 189 6.19 -18.19 5.93
CA ALA A 189 5.68 -18.75 7.18
C ALA A 189 4.25 -18.28 7.47
N ALA A 190 3.93 -17.01 7.23
CA ALA A 190 2.59 -16.45 7.40
C ALA A 190 1.57 -17.08 6.43
N ILE A 191 1.94 -17.28 5.17
CA ILE A 191 1.10 -17.97 4.17
C ILE A 191 0.86 -19.42 4.59
N ALA A 192 1.91 -20.14 4.97
CA ALA A 192 1.79 -21.54 5.40
C ALA A 192 0.90 -21.68 6.65
N ALA A 193 0.95 -20.72 7.57
CA ALA A 193 0.10 -20.67 8.75
C ALA A 193 -1.31 -20.14 8.49
N GLY A 194 -1.64 -19.75 7.24
CA GLY A 194 -2.97 -19.24 6.86
C GLY A 194 -3.30 -17.86 7.43
N LYS A 195 -2.30 -17.08 7.82
CA LYS A 195 -2.51 -15.80 8.49
C LYS A 195 -3.26 -14.76 7.66
N PHE A 196 -3.18 -14.83 6.32
CA PHE A 196 -3.82 -13.89 5.41
C PHE A 196 -5.22 -14.32 4.95
N LYS A 197 -5.70 -15.52 5.32
CA LYS A 197 -6.98 -16.06 4.84
C LYS A 197 -8.19 -15.18 5.13
N ASP A 198 -8.20 -14.54 6.30
CA ASP A 198 -9.33 -13.73 6.74
C ASP A 198 -9.38 -12.37 6.03
N GLU A 199 -8.25 -11.85 5.55
CA GLU A 199 -8.15 -10.55 4.89
C GLU A 199 -8.28 -10.63 3.37
N ILE A 200 -7.92 -11.77 2.77
CA ILE A 200 -7.92 -11.96 1.31
C ILE A 200 -9.31 -12.36 0.82
N VAL A 201 -9.77 -11.63 -0.19
CA VAL A 201 -10.96 -11.96 -0.99
C VAL A 201 -10.50 -12.70 -2.24
N PRO A 202 -10.96 -13.94 -2.47
CA PRO A 202 -10.63 -14.69 -3.68
C PRO A 202 -11.15 -13.97 -4.93
N ILE A 203 -10.32 -13.90 -5.96
CA ILE A 203 -10.70 -13.42 -7.30
C ILE A 203 -10.90 -14.63 -8.19
N THR A 204 -12.15 -14.86 -8.61
CA THR A 204 -12.50 -15.96 -9.51
C THR A 204 -12.66 -15.45 -10.93
N TYR A 205 -11.98 -16.06 -11.88
CA TYR A 205 -12.06 -15.70 -13.29
C TYR A 205 -11.94 -16.92 -14.21
N LYS A 206 -12.40 -16.77 -15.44
CA LYS A 206 -12.39 -17.84 -16.44
C LYS A 206 -11.19 -17.72 -17.36
N THR A 207 -10.53 -18.83 -17.62
CA THR A 207 -9.49 -18.96 -18.64
C THR A 207 -9.90 -19.99 -19.68
N ARG A 208 -9.12 -20.11 -20.74
CA ARG A 208 -9.32 -21.20 -21.75
C ARG A 208 -9.21 -22.60 -21.15
N LYS A 209 -8.53 -22.74 -20.00
CA LYS A 209 -8.31 -24.02 -19.32
C LYS A 209 -9.33 -24.30 -18.21
N GLY A 210 -10.28 -23.38 -17.97
CA GLY A 210 -11.29 -23.48 -16.92
C GLY A 210 -11.29 -22.31 -15.97
N GLU A 211 -12.03 -22.47 -14.88
CA GLU A 211 -12.11 -21.48 -13.82
C GLU A 211 -10.86 -21.49 -12.94
N VAL A 212 -10.38 -20.32 -12.59
CA VAL A 212 -9.25 -20.09 -11.68
C VAL A 212 -9.73 -19.30 -10.47
N VAL A 213 -9.33 -19.73 -9.28
CA VAL A 213 -9.52 -18.99 -8.03
C VAL A 213 -8.17 -18.49 -7.55
N PHE A 214 -7.98 -17.19 -7.55
CA PHE A 214 -6.76 -16.53 -7.08
C PHE A 214 -7.00 -16.00 -5.67
N ASP A 215 -6.42 -16.66 -4.66
CA ASP A 215 -6.67 -16.41 -3.23
C ASP A 215 -5.40 -16.39 -2.37
N THR A 216 -4.23 -16.48 -3.00
CA THR A 216 -2.94 -16.54 -2.28
C THR A 216 -1.94 -15.59 -2.93
N ASP A 217 -1.22 -14.82 -2.11
CA ASP A 217 -0.14 -13.95 -2.59
C ASP A 217 0.91 -14.77 -3.35
N GLU A 218 1.14 -14.43 -4.62
CA GLU A 218 1.99 -15.25 -5.49
C GLU A 218 3.42 -14.74 -5.64
N HIS A 219 3.73 -13.56 -5.09
CA HIS A 219 5.05 -12.95 -5.20
C HIS A 219 6.11 -13.56 -4.26
N PRO A 220 5.78 -14.01 -3.03
CA PRO A 220 6.76 -14.59 -2.10
C PRO A 220 7.45 -15.82 -2.68
N ARG A 221 8.76 -15.90 -2.49
CA ARG A 221 9.59 -16.97 -3.06
C ARG A 221 10.65 -17.47 -2.08
N LYS A 222 10.92 -18.77 -2.13
CA LYS A 222 12.04 -19.36 -1.40
C LYS A 222 13.37 -18.86 -1.98
N THR A 223 14.22 -18.33 -1.13
CA THR A 223 15.54 -17.83 -1.48
C THR A 223 16.57 -18.22 -0.41
N SER A 224 17.79 -17.74 -0.53
CA SER A 224 18.84 -17.84 0.49
C SER A 224 19.77 -16.63 0.37
N LEU A 225 20.52 -16.33 1.42
CA LEU A 225 21.52 -15.25 1.40
C LEU A 225 22.57 -15.44 0.28
N GLU A 226 22.97 -16.68 0.02
CA GLU A 226 23.90 -17.01 -1.08
C GLU A 226 23.31 -16.70 -2.46
N LYS A 227 22.00 -16.95 -2.67
CA LYS A 227 21.32 -16.59 -3.93
C LYS A 227 21.18 -15.08 -4.06
N LEU A 228 20.82 -14.38 -2.99
CA LEU A 228 20.70 -12.92 -2.98
C LEU A 228 22.04 -12.26 -3.28
N ALA A 229 23.13 -12.72 -2.66
CA ALA A 229 24.48 -12.19 -2.85
C ALA A 229 24.98 -12.26 -4.31
N LYS A 230 24.47 -13.23 -5.10
CA LYS A 230 24.83 -13.39 -6.52
C LYS A 230 24.10 -12.43 -7.46
N LEU A 231 23.07 -11.74 -7.00
CA LEU A 231 22.31 -10.80 -7.84
C LEU A 231 23.13 -9.55 -8.13
N ARG A 232 23.04 -9.08 -9.36
CA ARG A 232 23.71 -7.85 -9.79
C ARG A 232 22.90 -6.62 -9.35
N PRO A 233 23.55 -5.47 -9.12
CA PRO A 233 22.85 -4.20 -8.98
C PRO A 233 21.86 -3.98 -10.11
N ALA A 234 20.64 -3.53 -9.78
CA ALA A 234 19.55 -3.42 -10.76
C ALA A 234 19.42 -2.02 -11.36
N PHE A 235 19.92 -0.98 -10.69
CA PHE A 235 19.67 0.41 -11.06
C PHE A 235 20.97 1.17 -11.34
N ASN A 236 21.85 1.37 -10.36
CA ASN A 236 23.18 1.96 -10.58
C ASN A 236 24.22 0.85 -10.68
N ALA A 237 25.18 1.00 -11.58
CA ALA A 237 26.22 -0.01 -11.80
C ALA A 237 27.10 -0.27 -10.56
N ASP A 238 27.31 0.77 -9.75
CA ASP A 238 28.02 0.77 -8.46
C ASP A 238 27.09 0.69 -7.24
N GLY A 239 25.79 0.43 -7.47
CA GLY A 239 24.77 0.35 -6.43
C GLY A 239 24.75 -0.99 -5.70
N THR A 240 23.92 -1.04 -4.66
CA THR A 240 23.73 -2.23 -3.82
C THR A 240 22.28 -2.75 -3.88
N VAL A 241 21.37 -2.00 -4.49
CA VAL A 241 19.97 -2.39 -4.67
C VAL A 241 19.84 -3.38 -5.82
N THR A 242 19.20 -4.51 -5.55
CA THR A 242 19.00 -5.59 -6.51
C THR A 242 17.52 -5.97 -6.61
N ALA A 243 17.15 -6.79 -7.58
CA ALA A 243 15.81 -7.39 -7.65
C ALA A 243 15.45 -8.28 -6.44
N GLY A 244 16.42 -8.67 -5.63
CA GLY A 244 16.22 -9.51 -4.44
C GLY A 244 15.95 -8.71 -3.17
N ASN A 245 16.41 -7.45 -3.08
CA ASN A 245 16.25 -6.59 -1.92
C ASN A 245 15.39 -5.33 -2.21
N ALA A 246 14.61 -5.39 -3.29
CA ALA A 246 13.59 -4.43 -3.70
C ALA A 246 12.22 -5.11 -3.75
N SER A 247 11.15 -4.32 -3.59
CA SER A 247 9.79 -4.80 -3.84
C SER A 247 9.58 -5.12 -5.33
N GLY A 248 8.56 -5.92 -5.61
CA GLY A 248 8.19 -6.29 -6.98
C GLY A 248 7.29 -5.28 -7.67
N ILE A 249 6.99 -5.59 -8.92
CA ILE A 249 5.95 -4.97 -9.74
C ILE A 249 4.73 -5.86 -9.61
N ASN A 250 3.60 -5.31 -9.16
CA ASN A 250 2.49 -6.11 -8.69
C ASN A 250 1.13 -5.52 -9.03
N ASP A 251 0.10 -6.35 -8.91
CA ASP A 251 -1.30 -6.02 -9.14
C ASP A 251 -2.11 -6.34 -7.88
N GLY A 252 -3.13 -5.52 -7.57
CA GLY A 252 -4.00 -5.80 -6.43
C GLY A 252 -4.97 -4.69 -6.07
N ALA A 253 -5.84 -4.98 -5.11
CA ALA A 253 -6.83 -4.07 -4.56
C ALA A 253 -6.96 -4.23 -3.05
N SER A 254 -7.28 -3.15 -2.35
CA SER A 254 -7.45 -3.15 -0.91
C SER A 254 -8.42 -2.04 -0.48
N PHE A 255 -9.34 -2.35 0.43
CA PHE A 255 -10.35 -1.41 0.90
C PHE A 255 -10.59 -1.49 2.39
N THR A 256 -10.92 -0.35 2.95
CA THR A 256 -11.48 -0.17 4.29
C THR A 256 -12.77 0.63 4.21
N ILE A 257 -13.67 0.43 5.17
CA ILE A 257 -14.81 1.31 5.38
C ILE A 257 -14.55 2.12 6.64
N VAL A 258 -14.62 3.43 6.50
CA VAL A 258 -14.38 4.40 7.57
C VAL A 258 -15.70 5.05 7.94
N ALA A 259 -16.08 4.96 9.21
CA ALA A 259 -17.34 5.41 9.75
C ALA A 259 -17.16 6.41 10.88
N SER A 260 -18.03 7.42 10.97
CA SER A 260 -18.13 8.27 12.16
C SER A 260 -18.71 7.50 13.35
N GLU A 261 -18.53 8.02 14.55
CA GLU A 261 -19.20 7.48 15.76
C GLU A 261 -20.73 7.46 15.61
N ASP A 262 -21.30 8.47 14.95
CA ASP A 262 -22.74 8.56 14.68
C ASP A 262 -23.20 7.47 13.72
N ALA A 263 -22.45 7.19 12.65
CA ALA A 263 -22.74 6.09 11.72
C ALA A 263 -22.61 4.73 12.42
N VAL A 264 -21.60 4.54 13.27
CA VAL A 264 -21.44 3.31 14.07
C VAL A 264 -22.69 3.05 14.91
N LYS A 265 -23.20 4.06 15.61
CA LYS A 265 -24.41 3.96 16.42
C LYS A 265 -25.67 3.77 15.56
N LYS A 266 -25.84 4.60 14.53
CA LYS A 266 -27.02 4.62 13.65
C LYS A 266 -27.25 3.30 12.93
N TYR A 267 -26.16 2.70 12.42
CA TYR A 267 -26.22 1.47 11.62
C TYR A 267 -25.80 0.22 12.40
N ASN A 268 -25.58 0.35 13.72
CA ASN A 268 -25.14 -0.75 14.60
C ASN A 268 -23.90 -1.47 14.06
N LEU A 269 -22.90 -0.69 13.61
CA LEU A 269 -21.66 -1.22 13.07
C LEU A 269 -20.74 -1.74 14.18
N LYS A 270 -19.85 -2.64 13.81
CA LYS A 270 -18.83 -3.17 14.73
C LYS A 270 -17.47 -2.53 14.42
N PRO A 271 -17.02 -1.53 15.19
CA PRO A 271 -15.75 -0.88 14.92
C PRO A 271 -14.58 -1.85 15.20
N ILE A 272 -13.67 -1.95 14.25
CA ILE A 272 -12.42 -2.72 14.35
C ILE A 272 -11.37 -1.89 15.08
N ALA A 273 -11.16 -0.66 14.62
CA ALA A 273 -10.18 0.24 15.18
C ALA A 273 -10.59 1.71 14.98
N GLU A 274 -10.18 2.58 15.89
CA GLU A 274 -10.25 4.04 15.79
C GLU A 274 -8.98 4.55 15.09
N VAL A 275 -9.11 5.45 14.13
CA VAL A 275 -7.99 6.21 13.56
C VAL A 275 -7.67 7.33 14.54
N ILE A 276 -6.58 7.18 15.30
CA ILE A 276 -6.21 8.11 16.36
C ILE A 276 -5.13 9.11 15.96
N GLY A 277 -4.43 8.86 14.86
CA GLY A 277 -3.39 9.75 14.36
C GLY A 277 -3.06 9.48 12.90
N PHE A 278 -2.60 10.52 12.25
CA PHE A 278 -2.02 10.44 10.91
C PHE A 278 -1.02 11.58 10.69
N GLY A 279 -0.09 11.36 9.79
CA GLY A 279 0.94 12.34 9.46
C GLY A 279 1.42 12.18 8.03
N GLN A 280 1.91 13.28 7.50
CA GLN A 280 2.63 13.34 6.23
C GLN A 280 3.94 14.08 6.45
N GLY A 281 4.92 13.83 5.58
CA GLY A 281 6.18 14.54 5.60
C GLY A 281 6.80 14.59 4.22
N GLY A 282 7.58 15.64 3.96
CA GLY A 282 8.35 15.80 2.73
C GLY A 282 9.84 15.65 2.98
N VAL A 283 10.55 15.08 2.03
CA VAL A 283 12.01 14.94 2.02
C VAL A 283 12.55 15.21 0.60
N ASP A 284 13.85 15.31 0.46
CA ASP A 284 14.47 15.39 -0.88
C ASP A 284 14.03 14.20 -1.75
N PRO A 285 13.49 14.42 -2.96
CA PRO A 285 13.06 13.35 -3.85
C PRO A 285 14.15 12.32 -4.16
N ARG A 286 15.41 12.72 -4.16
CA ARG A 286 16.57 11.83 -4.41
C ARG A 286 16.78 10.79 -3.30
N VAL A 287 16.15 10.98 -2.15
CA VAL A 287 16.11 10.04 -1.01
C VAL A 287 14.67 9.83 -0.53
N MET A 288 13.73 9.75 -1.47
CA MET A 288 12.29 9.65 -1.20
C MET A 288 11.93 8.57 -0.17
N GLY A 289 12.72 7.51 -0.11
CA GLY A 289 12.50 6.40 0.81
C GLY A 289 12.54 6.78 2.29
N LEU A 290 13.08 7.95 2.63
CA LEU A 290 13.11 8.48 4.01
C LEU A 290 11.81 9.22 4.42
N GLY A 291 10.88 9.39 3.49
CA GLY A 291 9.58 10.03 3.75
C GLY A 291 8.79 9.50 4.97
N PRO A 292 8.83 8.21 5.29
CA PRO A 292 8.19 7.68 6.50
C PRO A 292 8.69 8.34 7.80
N THR A 293 9.95 8.73 7.89
CA THR A 293 10.49 9.34 9.12
C THR A 293 9.70 10.57 9.56
N PRO A 294 9.62 11.67 8.79
CA PRO A 294 8.81 12.83 9.20
C PRO A 294 7.32 12.50 9.28
N ALA A 295 6.80 11.60 8.45
CA ALA A 295 5.40 11.22 8.49
C ALA A 295 5.03 10.51 9.81
N ILE A 296 5.85 9.58 10.28
CA ILE A 296 5.67 8.86 11.54
C ILE A 296 5.78 9.83 12.72
N LEU A 297 6.80 10.68 12.75
CA LEU A 297 6.99 11.66 13.82
C LEU A 297 5.81 12.64 13.92
N ASN A 298 5.28 13.09 12.77
CA ASN A 298 4.08 13.92 12.72
C ASN A 298 2.82 13.18 13.18
N ALA A 299 2.66 11.90 12.80
CA ALA A 299 1.52 11.09 13.25
C ALA A 299 1.56 10.83 14.77
N LEU A 300 2.73 10.52 15.32
CA LEU A 300 2.94 10.34 16.77
C LEU A 300 2.63 11.63 17.53
N LYS A 301 3.13 12.77 17.03
CA LYS A 301 2.84 14.10 17.61
C LYS A 301 1.34 14.41 17.58
N TYR A 302 0.64 14.11 16.47
CA TYR A 302 -0.79 14.33 16.34
C TYR A 302 -1.60 13.47 17.33
N ALA A 303 -1.17 12.23 17.55
CA ALA A 303 -1.81 11.28 18.47
C ALA A 303 -1.39 11.46 19.95
N ASP A 304 -0.46 12.36 20.25
CA ASP A 304 0.19 12.52 21.57
C ASP A 304 0.78 11.19 22.10
N LEU A 305 1.53 10.51 21.22
CA LEU A 305 2.16 9.21 21.49
C LEU A 305 3.66 9.27 21.27
N LYS A 306 4.35 8.32 21.92
CA LYS A 306 5.76 8.00 21.66
C LYS A 306 5.86 6.76 20.78
N ILE A 307 7.01 6.53 20.16
CA ILE A 307 7.25 5.38 19.29
C ILE A 307 7.21 4.05 20.06
N GLU A 308 7.53 4.09 21.36
CA GLU A 308 7.47 2.94 22.26
C GLU A 308 6.03 2.48 22.54
N ASP A 309 5.03 3.38 22.43
CA ASP A 309 3.62 3.08 22.65
C ASP A 309 3.02 2.19 21.55
N LEU A 310 3.72 2.09 20.41
CA LEU A 310 3.29 1.24 19.31
C LEU A 310 3.53 -0.24 19.63
N ASP A 311 2.48 -1.07 19.49
CA ASP A 311 2.59 -2.53 19.67
C ASP A 311 2.96 -3.25 18.37
N LEU A 312 2.53 -2.74 17.22
CA LEU A 312 2.74 -3.35 15.91
C LEU A 312 2.93 -2.28 14.83
N VAL A 313 3.81 -2.55 13.88
CA VAL A 313 4.15 -1.62 12.80
C VAL A 313 4.11 -2.35 11.46
N GLU A 314 3.46 -1.77 10.48
CA GLU A 314 3.61 -2.07 9.05
C GLU A 314 4.34 -0.90 8.38
N LEU A 315 5.61 -1.10 8.07
CA LEU A 315 6.45 -0.17 7.31
C LEU A 315 6.67 -0.75 5.92
N ASN A 316 6.09 -0.15 4.90
CA ASN A 316 6.17 -0.68 3.54
C ASN A 316 7.62 -0.78 3.06
N GLU A 317 8.01 -1.96 2.62
CA GLU A 317 9.37 -2.28 2.16
C GLU A 317 9.49 -2.05 0.65
N ALA A 318 9.50 -0.80 0.22
CA ALA A 318 9.78 -0.51 -1.19
C ALA A 318 11.19 -1.01 -1.58
N PHE A 319 12.16 -0.81 -0.66
CA PHE A 319 13.54 -1.28 -0.76
C PHE A 319 14.07 -1.58 0.64
N ALA A 320 14.96 -2.58 0.76
CA ALA A 320 15.61 -2.89 2.05
C ALA A 320 16.44 -1.69 2.55
N ALA A 321 17.23 -1.06 1.68
CA ALA A 321 18.00 0.13 2.03
C ALA A 321 17.11 1.28 2.54
N GLN A 322 15.95 1.46 1.94
CA GLN A 322 14.98 2.47 2.36
C GLN A 322 14.42 2.17 3.76
N SER A 323 14.00 0.93 4.02
CA SER A 323 13.47 0.55 5.33
C SER A 323 14.52 0.67 6.43
N LEU A 324 15.73 0.22 6.17
CA LEU A 324 16.86 0.35 7.10
C LEU A 324 17.24 1.82 7.36
N GLY A 325 17.17 2.68 6.33
CA GLY A 325 17.40 4.12 6.46
C GLY A 325 16.36 4.81 7.35
N VAL A 326 15.08 4.48 7.17
CA VAL A 326 13.99 4.99 8.03
C VAL A 326 14.18 4.56 9.48
N ILE A 327 14.52 3.29 9.72
CA ILE A 327 14.77 2.77 11.08
C ILE A 327 15.95 3.51 11.72
N HIS A 328 17.01 3.76 10.96
CA HIS A 328 18.16 4.54 11.44
C HIS A 328 17.76 5.97 11.83
N GLU A 329 17.02 6.70 10.99
CA GLU A 329 16.57 8.06 11.31
C GLU A 329 15.59 8.10 12.50
N LEU A 330 14.71 7.11 12.64
CA LEU A 330 13.80 7.02 13.79
C LEU A 330 14.58 6.75 15.08
N GLU A 331 15.60 5.89 15.06
CA GLU A 331 16.50 5.64 16.19
C GLU A 331 17.22 6.93 16.60
N GLU A 332 17.79 7.68 15.65
CA GLU A 332 18.41 8.97 15.93
C GLU A 332 17.44 10.01 16.50
N ALA A 333 16.22 10.06 15.95
CA ALA A 333 15.25 11.11 16.34
C ALA A 333 14.54 10.82 17.66
N THR A 334 14.37 9.56 18.06
CA THR A 334 13.53 9.17 19.20
C THR A 334 14.31 8.46 20.30
N GLY A 335 15.52 7.94 20.01
CA GLY A 335 16.27 7.10 20.93
C GLY A 335 15.67 5.69 21.10
N MET A 336 14.78 5.25 20.21
CA MET A 336 14.15 3.94 20.30
C MET A 336 15.17 2.80 20.23
N ASP A 337 14.84 1.68 20.87
CA ASP A 337 15.57 0.43 20.70
C ASP A 337 15.28 -0.17 19.32
N ARG A 338 16.31 -0.26 18.49
CA ARG A 338 16.24 -0.74 17.10
C ARG A 338 15.72 -2.17 17.01
N GLU A 339 16.24 -3.07 17.84
CA GLU A 339 15.87 -4.48 17.81
C GLU A 339 14.43 -4.69 18.27
N ALA A 340 14.01 -3.97 19.32
CA ALA A 340 12.63 -3.99 19.77
C ALA A 340 11.67 -3.43 18.71
N PHE A 341 12.07 -2.41 17.95
CA PHE A 341 11.26 -1.87 16.85
C PHE A 341 11.17 -2.86 15.68
N LEU A 342 12.28 -3.47 15.29
CA LEU A 342 12.30 -4.49 14.23
C LEU A 342 11.45 -5.73 14.59
N ALA A 343 11.45 -6.14 15.86
CA ALA A 343 10.68 -7.30 16.33
C ALA A 343 9.16 -7.12 16.18
N LYS A 344 8.67 -5.88 16.20
CA LYS A 344 7.25 -5.53 16.00
C LYS A 344 6.92 -5.01 14.62
N THR A 345 7.90 -4.97 13.71
CA THR A 345 7.73 -4.43 12.34
C THR A 345 7.63 -5.55 11.32
N ASN A 346 6.61 -5.46 10.44
CA ASN A 346 6.39 -6.39 9.32
C ASN A 346 6.53 -7.86 9.76
N VAL A 347 5.81 -8.23 10.80
CA VAL A 347 5.93 -9.54 11.46
C VAL A 347 5.51 -10.71 10.57
N ASN A 348 4.78 -10.44 9.50
CA ASN A 348 4.34 -11.40 8.48
C ASN A 348 5.03 -11.17 7.12
N GLY A 349 6.20 -10.51 7.13
CA GLY A 349 6.86 -10.06 5.90
C GLY A 349 6.26 -8.76 5.37
N GLY A 350 6.99 -8.09 4.47
CA GLY A 350 6.59 -6.83 3.86
C GLY A 350 6.65 -6.89 2.33
N ALA A 351 6.66 -5.73 1.69
CA ALA A 351 6.51 -5.60 0.25
C ALA A 351 7.63 -6.24 -0.58
N ILE A 352 8.83 -6.42 -0.03
CA ILE A 352 9.90 -7.15 -0.71
C ILE A 352 9.45 -8.59 -1.01
N ALA A 353 8.76 -9.20 -0.07
CA ALA A 353 8.23 -10.55 -0.22
C ALA A 353 6.81 -10.56 -0.83
N LEU A 354 5.89 -9.74 -0.30
CA LEU A 354 4.48 -9.78 -0.66
C LEU A 354 4.15 -9.02 -1.96
N GLY A 355 4.96 -8.03 -2.32
CA GLY A 355 4.73 -7.18 -3.48
C GLY A 355 4.22 -5.78 -3.16
N HIS A 356 4.26 -4.90 -4.19
CA HIS A 356 3.96 -3.47 -4.05
C HIS A 356 3.10 -2.93 -5.20
N PRO A 357 1.79 -3.28 -5.26
CA PRO A 357 0.85 -2.63 -6.17
C PRO A 357 0.64 -1.18 -5.72
N VAL A 358 1.34 -0.24 -6.36
CA VAL A 358 1.63 1.10 -5.80
C VAL A 358 0.41 1.83 -5.26
N GLY A 359 -0.68 1.97 -6.02
CA GLY A 359 -1.89 2.67 -5.57
C GLY A 359 -2.68 1.96 -4.47
N ALA A 360 -2.54 0.63 -4.36
CA ALA A 360 -3.23 -0.18 -3.36
C ALA A 360 -2.43 -0.36 -2.06
N SER A 361 -1.11 -0.26 -2.12
CA SER A 361 -0.20 -0.66 -1.04
C SER A 361 -0.46 0.03 0.28
N GLY A 362 -0.76 1.33 0.28
CA GLY A 362 -1.02 2.07 1.52
C GLY A 362 -2.22 1.54 2.31
N ASN A 363 -3.29 1.15 1.64
CA ASN A 363 -4.43 0.52 2.29
C ASN A 363 -4.13 -0.96 2.62
N ARG A 364 -3.40 -1.68 1.76
CA ARG A 364 -3.02 -3.07 1.98
C ARG A 364 -2.23 -3.26 3.29
N ILE A 365 -1.24 -2.42 3.55
CA ILE A 365 -0.46 -2.51 4.81
C ILE A 365 -1.34 -2.23 6.03
N LEU A 366 -2.30 -1.30 5.93
CA LEU A 366 -3.25 -1.03 7.00
C LEU A 366 -4.19 -2.24 7.23
N VAL A 367 -4.70 -2.87 6.17
CA VAL A 367 -5.53 -4.09 6.28
C VAL A 367 -4.76 -5.19 7.01
N SER A 368 -3.54 -5.52 6.57
CA SER A 368 -2.72 -6.55 7.20
C SER A 368 -2.38 -6.21 8.66
N LEU A 369 -2.09 -4.94 8.96
CA LEU A 369 -1.89 -4.45 10.31
C LEU A 369 -3.09 -4.76 11.22
N LEU A 370 -4.30 -4.40 10.77
CA LEU A 370 -5.53 -4.59 11.54
C LEU A 370 -5.78 -6.06 11.88
N TYR A 371 -5.64 -6.96 10.89
CA TYR A 371 -5.84 -8.40 11.12
C TYR A 371 -4.78 -9.01 12.05
N GLU A 372 -3.52 -8.61 11.93
CA GLU A 372 -2.48 -9.11 12.83
C GLU A 372 -2.63 -8.53 14.25
N MET A 373 -3.05 -7.25 14.38
CA MET A 373 -3.38 -6.65 15.67
C MET A 373 -4.51 -7.40 16.38
N GLN A 374 -5.55 -7.80 15.66
CA GLN A 374 -6.65 -8.62 16.22
C GLN A 374 -6.11 -9.96 16.75
N LYS A 375 -5.29 -10.67 15.94
CA LYS A 375 -4.71 -11.98 16.30
C LYS A 375 -3.80 -11.90 17.52
N ARG A 376 -3.03 -10.82 17.62
CA ARG A 376 -2.10 -10.59 18.76
C ARG A 376 -2.73 -9.90 19.96
N LYS A 377 -3.96 -9.40 19.84
CA LYS A 377 -4.60 -8.53 20.83
C LYS A 377 -3.80 -7.25 21.11
N SER A 378 -3.10 -6.76 20.09
CA SER A 378 -2.37 -5.48 20.13
C SER A 378 -3.32 -4.32 20.28
N LYS A 379 -2.87 -3.21 20.87
CA LYS A 379 -3.72 -2.04 21.13
C LYS A 379 -3.51 -0.93 20.13
N ILE A 380 -2.26 -0.57 19.87
CA ILE A 380 -1.88 0.57 19.02
C ILE A 380 -0.97 0.07 17.90
N GLY A 381 -1.34 0.41 16.68
CA GLY A 381 -0.57 0.04 15.49
C GLY A 381 -0.34 1.22 14.55
N LEU A 382 0.73 1.13 13.78
CA LEU A 382 1.15 2.12 12.80
C LEU A 382 1.29 1.47 11.43
N ALA A 383 0.73 2.10 10.40
CA ALA A 383 1.03 1.83 9.00
C ALA A 383 1.70 3.04 8.37
N SER A 384 2.83 2.86 7.68
CA SER A 384 3.57 3.95 7.02
C SER A 384 4.25 3.47 5.75
N LEU A 385 4.44 4.40 4.82
CA LEU A 385 5.17 4.13 3.58
C LEU A 385 5.85 5.37 3.01
N CYS A 386 6.93 5.15 2.26
CA CYS A 386 7.55 6.15 1.42
C CYS A 386 6.74 6.37 0.13
N ILE A 387 6.92 7.52 -0.46
CA ILE A 387 6.16 7.99 -1.62
C ILE A 387 7.13 8.65 -2.60
N GLY A 388 7.06 8.26 -3.86
CA GLY A 388 7.81 8.91 -4.94
C GLY A 388 7.63 10.43 -4.91
N GLY A 389 8.63 11.18 -5.38
CA GLY A 389 8.65 12.63 -5.30
C GLY A 389 9.09 13.17 -3.93
N GLY A 390 9.52 12.30 -3.00
CA GLY A 390 10.08 12.72 -1.71
C GLY A 390 9.04 12.98 -0.64
N GLN A 391 8.11 12.06 -0.43
CA GLN A 391 7.06 12.20 0.59
C GLN A 391 6.91 10.93 1.41
N GLY A 392 6.16 11.02 2.50
CA GLY A 392 5.73 9.89 3.33
C GLY A 392 4.35 10.12 3.92
N ALA A 393 3.67 9.05 4.24
CA ALA A 393 2.41 9.05 4.96
C ALA A 393 2.43 8.01 6.07
N ALA A 394 1.73 8.28 7.16
CA ALA A 394 1.57 7.40 8.30
C ALA A 394 0.16 7.50 8.88
N VAL A 395 -0.41 6.38 9.30
CA VAL A 395 -1.68 6.31 10.02
C VAL A 395 -1.49 5.46 11.28
N ILE A 396 -1.99 5.96 12.40
CA ILE A 396 -2.00 5.26 13.69
C ILE A 396 -3.43 4.87 14.04
N VAL A 397 -3.60 3.62 14.38
CA VAL A 397 -4.89 3.05 14.77
C VAL A 397 -4.85 2.49 16.18
N LYS A 398 -5.98 2.58 16.88
CA LYS A 398 -6.21 1.96 18.18
C LYS A 398 -7.34 0.95 18.06
N MET A 399 -7.06 -0.31 18.37
CA MET A 399 -8.07 -1.37 18.31
C MET A 399 -9.22 -1.09 19.27
N CYS A 400 -10.43 -1.23 18.77
CA CYS A 400 -11.63 -1.23 19.60
C CYS A 400 -11.71 -2.57 20.35
N ARG A 401 -12.00 -2.52 21.65
CA ARG A 401 -12.27 -3.75 22.41
C ARG A 401 -13.65 -4.24 21.99
N SER A 402 -13.78 -5.52 21.64
CA SER A 402 -15.08 -6.17 21.74
C SER A 402 -15.48 -6.10 23.22
N GLU A 403 -16.53 -5.40 23.55
CA GLU A 403 -17.18 -5.63 24.87
C GLU A 403 -17.50 -7.12 24.92
N GLU A 404 -16.97 -7.79 25.95
CA GLU A 404 -17.24 -9.20 26.24
C GLU A 404 -18.73 -9.41 26.54
#